data_8f5cc0ce42547dac1a691087e0944411
#
_entry.id   8f5cc0ce42547dac1a691087e0944411
#
_cell.length_a   1.000
_cell.length_b   1.000
_cell.length_c   1.000
_cell.angle_alpha   90.00
_cell.angle_beta   90.00
_cell.angle_gamma   90.00
#
_symmetry.space_group_name_H-M   'P 1'
#
loop_
_entity.id
_entity.type
_entity.pdbx_description
1 polymer ?
#
loop_
_entity_poly.entity_id
_entity_poly.type
_entity_poly.pdbx_seq_one_letter_code
_entity_poly.pdbx_strand_id
1 'polypeptide(L)'
;MDTPTLRVTEPREMLSLIPYQLGFHPSESVVAVSLRPPRGRVGLAVRVDLPDLASPEDGPQLAREVVAHLDGDGADRAVLVVYTRDDPRRGPDPVVAAAVAHFREAAEAPYGEVPAWAVTSTGYLSLDCDDTCCPPGGRPLADLSSTQVSAQMVLAGSSVASCREDVGRIRSAGSESRRSVARVRRRWQVRGRLAHDDGAAAVERWRADGVAAWRRAVDEQLERAGGPTAASLGRLEAGLADVRVRDAVLVALVPGQGDLPERCTRGDRPSREDDAALGRALALIVDPLDGVPAPPAATRVHEAVLVAVVAHGERGHQAPALTLLGLLAWWRGDGARARIFLERALADDDGYRLALLLAQSLSYGVPPGWVRASR
;
A
#
# COMPACT_ATOMS: atom_id res chain seq x y z
N MET A 1 17.28 14.14 7.83
CA MET A 1 16.41 14.11 9.03
C MET A 1 16.47 12.69 9.54
N ASP A 2 17.04 12.49 10.74
CA ASP A 2 17.07 11.17 11.36
C ASP A 2 15.63 10.69 11.55
N THR A 3 15.34 9.52 11.04
CA THR A 3 14.05 8.86 11.27
C THR A 3 13.95 8.60 12.77
N PRO A 4 12.96 9.13 13.49
CA PRO A 4 12.87 8.95 14.93
C PRO A 4 12.74 7.45 15.22
N THR A 5 13.70 6.90 15.97
CA THR A 5 13.66 5.51 16.40
C THR A 5 12.58 5.38 17.48
N LEU A 6 11.44 4.79 17.12
CA LEU A 6 10.37 4.45 18.04
C LEU A 6 10.83 3.30 18.96
N ARG A 7 10.81 3.54 20.26
CA ARG A 7 11.04 2.47 21.26
C ARG A 7 9.70 1.93 21.71
N VAL A 8 9.44 0.67 21.38
CA VAL A 8 8.30 -0.08 21.88
C VAL A 8 8.76 -0.83 23.13
N THR A 9 8.39 -0.33 24.30
CA THR A 9 8.85 -0.88 25.60
C THR A 9 7.77 -1.70 26.28
N GLU A 10 6.52 -1.49 25.96
CA GLU A 10 5.37 -2.13 26.57
C GLU A 10 4.41 -2.69 25.51
N PRO A 11 3.67 -3.77 25.81
CA PRO A 11 2.71 -4.35 24.87
C PRO A 11 1.68 -3.32 24.33
N ARG A 12 1.22 -2.38 25.14
CA ARG A 12 0.27 -1.35 24.71
C ARG A 12 0.84 -0.43 23.59
N GLU A 13 2.13 -0.16 23.60
CA GLU A 13 2.79 0.63 22.57
C GLU A 13 2.84 -0.14 21.25
N MET A 14 3.10 -1.45 21.32
CA MET A 14 3.06 -2.31 20.16
C MET A 14 1.63 -2.41 19.59
N LEU A 15 0.64 -2.64 20.45
CA LEU A 15 -0.78 -2.68 20.04
C LEU A 15 -1.22 -1.36 19.41
N SER A 16 -0.75 -0.23 19.92
CA SER A 16 -1.04 1.10 19.34
C SER A 16 -0.36 1.34 18.00
N LEU A 17 0.77 0.68 17.71
CA LEU A 17 1.51 0.82 16.44
C LEU A 17 0.84 0.08 15.28
N ILE A 18 0.20 -1.06 15.55
CA ILE A 18 -0.38 -1.93 14.52
C ILE A 18 -1.33 -1.19 13.58
N PRO A 19 -2.32 -0.39 14.04
CA PRO A 19 -3.18 0.36 13.14
C PRO A 19 -2.43 1.31 12.19
N TYR A 20 -1.34 1.92 12.66
CA TYR A 20 -0.51 2.79 11.82
C TYR A 20 0.29 2.01 10.78
N GLN A 21 0.78 0.80 11.12
CA GLN A 21 1.46 -0.06 10.15
C GLN A 21 0.50 -0.61 9.09
N LEU A 22 -0.74 -0.89 9.47
CA LEU A 22 -1.77 -1.36 8.54
C LEU A 22 -2.50 -0.23 7.80
N GLY A 23 -2.42 1.01 8.32
CA GLY A 23 -3.14 2.16 7.78
C GLY A 23 -4.62 2.21 8.16
N PHE A 24 -5.15 1.23 8.91
CA PHE A 24 -6.54 1.15 9.37
C PHE A 24 -6.67 0.39 10.69
N HIS A 25 -7.81 0.57 11.36
CA HIS A 25 -8.15 -0.22 12.54
C HIS A 25 -8.62 -1.63 12.13
N PRO A 26 -7.88 -2.70 12.50
CA PRO A 26 -8.30 -4.06 12.20
C PRO A 26 -9.60 -4.43 12.91
N SER A 27 -10.39 -5.31 12.30
CA SER A 27 -11.57 -5.92 12.89
C SER A 27 -11.68 -7.36 12.39
N GLU A 28 -12.20 -8.27 13.21
CA GLU A 28 -12.37 -9.69 12.90
C GLU A 28 -11.16 -10.26 12.16
N SER A 29 -9.97 -10.05 12.75
CA SER A 29 -8.70 -10.38 12.09
C SER A 29 -7.62 -10.71 13.09
N VAL A 30 -6.60 -11.40 12.63
CA VAL A 30 -5.38 -11.72 13.39
C VAL A 30 -4.22 -10.96 12.76
N VAL A 31 -3.40 -10.35 13.60
CA VAL A 31 -2.16 -9.68 13.17
C VAL A 31 -0.98 -10.36 13.85
N ALA A 32 -0.10 -10.94 13.05
CA ALA A 32 1.17 -11.46 13.52
C ALA A 32 2.27 -10.41 13.30
N VAL A 33 3.03 -10.11 14.35
CA VAL A 33 4.06 -9.07 14.34
C VAL A 33 5.42 -9.70 14.55
N SER A 34 6.35 -9.46 13.63
CA SER A 34 7.74 -9.88 13.78
C SER A 34 8.48 -8.99 14.79
N LEU A 35 9.30 -9.61 15.62
CA LEU A 35 10.26 -8.94 16.50
C LEU A 35 11.66 -9.37 16.07
N ARG A 36 12.48 -8.39 15.62
CA ARG A 36 13.82 -8.64 15.08
C ARG A 36 14.91 -8.38 16.11
N PRO A 37 16.02 -9.12 16.07
CA PRO A 37 17.20 -8.82 16.87
C PRO A 37 17.89 -7.50 16.40
N PRO A 38 18.77 -6.88 17.22
CA PRO A 38 18.82 -7.08 18.65
C PRO A 38 17.69 -6.30 19.34
N ARG A 39 17.25 -6.71 20.50
CA ARG A 39 16.28 -5.99 21.36
C ARG A 39 14.81 -6.02 20.91
N GLY A 40 14.39 -6.92 20.03
CA GLY A 40 12.99 -7.07 19.63
C GLY A 40 12.45 -5.86 18.88
N ARG A 41 13.16 -5.37 17.86
CA ARG A 41 12.64 -4.30 17.00
C ARG A 41 11.39 -4.78 16.27
N VAL A 42 10.32 -4.00 16.34
CA VAL A 42 9.09 -4.30 15.60
C VAL A 42 9.39 -4.23 14.10
N GLY A 43 9.09 -5.31 13.40
CA GLY A 43 9.29 -5.48 11.97
C GLY A 43 7.97 -5.59 11.21
N LEU A 44 7.84 -6.65 10.42
CA LEU A 44 6.68 -6.90 9.58
C LEU A 44 5.43 -7.18 10.43
N ALA A 45 4.30 -6.56 10.06
CA ALA A 45 2.97 -6.92 10.55
C ALA A 45 2.19 -7.60 9.42
N VAL A 46 1.81 -8.85 9.63
CA VAL A 46 1.00 -9.64 8.69
C VAL A 46 -0.41 -9.76 9.23
N ARG A 47 -1.39 -9.32 8.47
CA ARG A 47 -2.81 -9.41 8.83
C ARG A 47 -3.50 -10.48 7.99
N VAL A 48 -4.25 -11.35 8.66
CA VAL A 48 -5.14 -12.34 8.04
C VAL A 48 -6.55 -12.21 8.64
N ASP A 49 -7.57 -12.66 7.92
CA ASP A 49 -8.93 -12.70 8.44
C ASP A 49 -9.03 -13.77 9.53
N LEU A 50 -9.73 -13.46 10.62
CA LEU A 50 -9.86 -14.37 11.76
C LEU A 50 -10.53 -15.70 11.36
N PRO A 51 -11.63 -15.71 10.57
CA PRO A 51 -12.25 -16.96 10.11
C PRO A 51 -11.33 -17.81 9.24
N ASP A 52 -10.49 -17.19 8.40
CA ASP A 52 -9.60 -17.92 7.50
C ASP A 52 -8.49 -18.65 8.29
N LEU A 53 -7.90 -17.97 9.28
CA LEU A 53 -6.89 -18.59 10.14
C LEU A 53 -7.50 -19.65 11.09
N ALA A 54 -8.78 -19.51 11.43
CA ALA A 54 -9.52 -20.48 12.26
C ALA A 54 -10.02 -21.69 11.47
N SER A 55 -9.98 -21.64 10.11
CA SER A 55 -10.45 -22.73 9.25
C SER A 55 -9.71 -24.04 9.57
N PRO A 56 -10.44 -25.14 9.85
CA PRO A 56 -9.79 -26.43 10.11
C PRO A 56 -9.01 -26.99 8.89
N GLU A 57 -9.42 -26.62 7.68
CA GLU A 57 -8.83 -27.10 6.43
C GLU A 57 -7.63 -26.24 6.01
N ASP A 58 -7.79 -24.93 5.95
CA ASP A 58 -6.80 -24.00 5.39
C ASP A 58 -5.97 -23.29 6.46
N GLY A 59 -6.52 -23.12 7.67
CA GLY A 59 -5.89 -22.36 8.76
C GLY A 59 -4.47 -22.81 9.11
N PRO A 60 -4.18 -24.13 9.26
CA PRO A 60 -2.82 -24.58 9.55
C PRO A 60 -1.83 -24.26 8.42
N GLN A 61 -2.25 -24.29 7.16
CA GLN A 61 -1.40 -23.90 6.03
C GLN A 61 -1.17 -22.39 6.00
N LEU A 62 -2.22 -21.61 6.18
CA LEU A 62 -2.14 -20.15 6.27
C LEU A 62 -1.24 -19.70 7.44
N ALA A 63 -1.32 -20.36 8.58
CA ALA A 63 -0.43 -20.11 9.73
C ALA A 63 1.04 -20.31 9.36
N ARG A 64 1.39 -21.41 8.67
CA ARG A 64 2.76 -21.67 8.19
C ARG A 64 3.24 -20.59 7.20
N GLU A 65 2.39 -20.14 6.31
CA GLU A 65 2.72 -19.05 5.37
C GLU A 65 2.98 -17.73 6.10
N VAL A 66 2.16 -17.40 7.10
CA VAL A 66 2.39 -16.21 7.94
C VAL A 66 3.72 -16.32 8.67
N VAL A 67 4.01 -17.46 9.30
CA VAL A 67 5.29 -17.70 9.99
C VAL A 67 6.48 -17.58 9.02
N ALA A 68 6.38 -18.14 7.82
CA ALA A 68 7.42 -18.02 6.80
C ALA A 68 7.67 -16.54 6.38
N HIS A 69 6.64 -15.72 6.33
CA HIS A 69 6.82 -14.28 6.08
C HIS A 69 7.54 -13.57 7.23
N LEU A 70 7.23 -13.91 8.49
CA LEU A 70 7.92 -13.35 9.65
C LEU A 70 9.40 -13.79 9.70
N ASP A 71 9.67 -15.06 9.40
CA ASP A 71 11.03 -15.59 9.31
C ASP A 71 11.82 -14.89 8.19
N GLY A 72 11.22 -14.75 7.00
CA GLY A 72 11.79 -13.97 5.88
C GLY A 72 12.03 -12.49 6.23
N ASP A 73 11.35 -11.93 7.22
CA ASP A 73 11.58 -10.60 7.78
C ASP A 73 12.76 -10.57 8.77
N GLY A 74 13.33 -11.73 9.13
CA GLY A 74 14.42 -11.87 10.09
C GLY A 74 13.96 -11.80 11.55
N ALA A 75 12.76 -12.26 11.84
CA ALA A 75 12.23 -12.35 13.20
C ALA A 75 12.99 -13.42 14.00
N ASP A 76 13.30 -13.11 15.26
CA ASP A 76 13.70 -14.10 16.26
C ASP A 76 12.57 -14.41 17.27
N ARG A 77 11.54 -13.59 17.28
CA ARG A 77 10.31 -13.74 18.07
C ARG A 77 9.12 -13.19 17.32
N ALA A 78 7.92 -13.62 17.72
CA ALA A 78 6.66 -13.11 17.19
C ALA A 78 5.68 -12.76 18.29
N VAL A 79 4.72 -11.91 17.99
CA VAL A 79 3.56 -11.61 18.85
C VAL A 79 2.30 -11.75 18.00
N LEU A 80 1.27 -12.36 18.55
CA LEU A 80 -0.03 -12.52 17.92
C LEU A 80 -1.04 -11.56 18.53
N VAL A 81 -1.82 -10.87 17.70
CA VAL A 81 -2.88 -9.96 18.15
C VAL A 81 -4.18 -10.29 17.43
N VAL A 82 -5.19 -10.68 18.19
CA VAL A 82 -6.52 -10.98 17.69
C VAL A 82 -7.40 -9.75 17.85
N TYR A 83 -8.01 -9.30 16.78
CA TYR A 83 -9.03 -8.24 16.76
C TYR A 83 -10.40 -8.90 16.60
N THR A 84 -11.22 -8.82 17.66
CA THR A 84 -12.56 -9.40 17.69
C THR A 84 -13.53 -8.49 18.46
N ARG A 85 -14.82 -8.73 18.32
CA ARG A 85 -15.83 -7.87 18.96
C ARG A 85 -15.89 -8.06 20.47
N ASP A 86 -15.92 -9.31 20.92
CA ASP A 86 -16.19 -9.68 22.30
C ASP A 86 -14.93 -10.18 23.03
N ASP A 87 -14.93 -10.12 24.35
CA ASP A 87 -13.85 -10.67 25.17
C ASP A 87 -13.88 -12.22 25.12
N PRO A 88 -12.90 -12.86 24.45
CA PRO A 88 -12.89 -14.31 24.25
C PRO A 88 -12.75 -15.12 25.53
N ARG A 89 -12.42 -14.47 26.67
CA ARG A 89 -12.35 -15.12 27.99
C ARG A 89 -13.71 -15.22 28.68
N ARG A 90 -14.73 -14.48 28.22
CA ARG A 90 -16.09 -14.51 28.80
C ARG A 90 -16.93 -15.72 28.36
N GLY A 91 -16.44 -16.48 27.39
CA GLY A 91 -17.01 -17.73 26.91
C GLY A 91 -16.05 -18.33 25.90
N PRO A 92 -16.05 -19.65 25.68
CA PRO A 92 -15.19 -20.24 24.69
C PRO A 92 -15.57 -19.70 23.31
N ASP A 93 -14.71 -18.88 22.73
CA ASP A 93 -14.79 -18.50 21.32
C ASP A 93 -13.97 -19.51 20.51
N PRO A 94 -14.62 -20.50 19.88
CA PRO A 94 -13.91 -21.57 19.17
C PRO A 94 -13.12 -21.03 17.98
N VAL A 95 -13.53 -19.90 17.40
CA VAL A 95 -12.85 -19.28 16.24
C VAL A 95 -11.54 -18.65 16.72
N VAL A 96 -11.55 -17.87 17.79
CA VAL A 96 -10.34 -17.28 18.36
C VAL A 96 -9.40 -18.39 18.86
N ALA A 97 -9.91 -19.40 19.55
CA ALA A 97 -9.11 -20.50 20.08
C ALA A 97 -8.43 -21.28 18.95
N ALA A 98 -9.15 -21.62 17.88
CA ALA A 98 -8.59 -22.32 16.74
C ALA A 98 -7.51 -21.50 16.01
N ALA A 99 -7.77 -20.22 15.74
CA ALA A 99 -6.81 -19.35 15.08
C ALA A 99 -5.50 -19.21 15.88
N VAL A 100 -5.60 -19.03 17.20
CA VAL A 100 -4.43 -18.96 18.09
C VAL A 100 -3.68 -20.29 18.13
N ALA A 101 -4.39 -21.42 18.18
CA ALA A 101 -3.79 -22.75 18.19
C ALA A 101 -3.03 -23.02 16.88
N HIS A 102 -3.64 -22.79 15.71
CA HIS A 102 -2.99 -22.99 14.41
C HIS A 102 -1.71 -22.14 14.26
N PHE A 103 -1.77 -20.88 14.71
CA PHE A 103 -0.59 -20.03 14.64
C PHE A 103 0.52 -20.49 15.58
N ARG A 104 0.19 -20.82 16.85
CA ARG A 104 1.17 -21.29 17.82
C ARG A 104 1.83 -22.59 17.39
N GLU A 105 1.08 -23.54 16.87
CA GLU A 105 1.61 -24.79 16.34
C GLU A 105 2.63 -24.51 15.21
N ALA A 106 2.30 -23.64 14.27
CA ALA A 106 3.21 -23.28 13.17
C ALA A 106 4.45 -22.52 13.67
N ALA A 107 4.32 -21.72 14.72
CA ALA A 107 5.36 -20.85 15.28
C ALA A 107 6.27 -21.53 16.31
N GLU A 108 5.88 -22.72 16.82
CA GLU A 108 6.58 -23.40 17.92
C GLU A 108 8.06 -23.66 17.60
N ALA A 109 8.35 -24.21 16.42
CA ALA A 109 9.71 -24.54 16.01
C ALA A 109 10.60 -23.30 15.82
N PRO A 110 10.20 -22.23 15.09
CA PRO A 110 11.05 -21.07 14.87
C PRO A 110 11.10 -20.06 16.03
N TYR A 111 10.04 -19.93 16.85
CA TYR A 111 9.92 -18.84 17.84
C TYR A 111 9.64 -19.33 19.26
N GLY A 112 9.29 -20.60 19.45
CA GLY A 112 8.86 -21.13 20.75
C GLY A 112 7.51 -20.55 21.16
N GLU A 113 7.41 -20.13 22.43
CA GLU A 113 6.18 -19.56 22.97
C GLU A 113 5.88 -18.18 22.37
N VAL A 114 4.68 -18.04 21.78
CA VAL A 114 4.21 -16.78 21.18
C VAL A 114 3.13 -16.17 22.07
N PRO A 115 3.39 -14.98 22.67
CA PRO A 115 2.37 -14.26 23.44
C PRO A 115 1.24 -13.81 22.54
N ALA A 116 0.00 -14.01 23.01
CA ALA A 116 -1.20 -13.65 22.30
C ALA A 116 -1.99 -12.57 23.04
N TRP A 117 -2.43 -11.56 22.30
CA TRP A 117 -3.24 -10.45 22.79
C TRP A 117 -4.57 -10.41 22.05
N ALA A 118 -5.61 -9.89 22.72
CA ALA A 118 -6.86 -9.56 22.08
C ALA A 118 -7.12 -8.04 22.20
N VAL A 119 -7.62 -7.45 21.14
CA VAL A 119 -8.18 -6.10 21.10
C VAL A 119 -9.66 -6.25 20.72
N THR A 120 -10.54 -5.84 21.63
CA THR A 120 -11.99 -5.99 21.50
C THR A 120 -12.67 -4.64 21.31
N SER A 121 -13.99 -4.63 21.18
CA SER A 121 -14.77 -3.39 21.13
C SER A 121 -14.72 -2.59 22.45
N THR A 122 -14.35 -3.21 23.57
CA THR A 122 -14.37 -2.59 24.91
C THR A 122 -13.00 -2.38 25.51
N GLY A 123 -11.98 -3.12 25.08
CA GLY A 123 -10.65 -3.05 25.70
C GLY A 123 -9.61 -3.94 25.02
N TYR A 124 -8.42 -3.99 25.58
CA TYR A 124 -7.35 -4.89 25.17
C TYR A 124 -6.86 -5.74 26.35
N LEU A 125 -6.45 -6.97 26.08
CA LEU A 125 -6.08 -7.94 27.10
C LEU A 125 -5.08 -8.97 26.57
N SER A 126 -4.30 -9.59 27.45
CA SER A 126 -3.52 -10.78 27.13
C SER A 126 -4.40 -12.02 27.20
N LEU A 127 -4.28 -12.90 26.20
CA LEU A 127 -4.97 -14.20 26.21
C LEU A 127 -4.27 -15.22 27.14
N ASP A 128 -3.01 -14.94 27.51
CA ASP A 128 -2.17 -15.79 28.35
C ASP A 128 -2.17 -15.36 29.84
N CYS A 129 -3.02 -14.40 30.22
CA CYS A 129 -3.03 -13.83 31.56
C CYS A 129 -4.30 -14.23 32.29
N ASP A 130 -4.14 -15.02 33.35
CA ASP A 130 -5.20 -15.40 34.26
C ASP A 130 -5.35 -14.43 35.46
N ASP A 131 -4.49 -13.42 35.54
CA ASP A 131 -4.40 -12.48 36.64
C ASP A 131 -5.33 -11.28 36.51
N THR A 132 -5.51 -10.58 37.63
CA THR A 132 -6.28 -9.34 37.74
C THR A 132 -5.69 -8.14 36.95
N CYS A 133 -4.50 -8.28 36.41
CA CYS A 133 -3.87 -7.23 35.56
C CYS A 133 -4.62 -6.97 34.24
N CYS A 134 -5.45 -7.92 33.81
CA CYS A 134 -6.37 -7.79 32.67
C CYS A 134 -7.82 -7.95 33.16
N PRO A 135 -8.49 -6.88 33.59
CA PRO A 135 -9.84 -6.95 34.14
C PRO A 135 -10.85 -7.50 33.15
N PRO A 136 -12.03 -7.96 33.58
CA PRO A 136 -13.09 -8.35 32.67
C PRO A 136 -13.42 -7.24 31.66
N GLY A 137 -13.40 -7.56 30.36
CA GLY A 137 -13.53 -6.59 29.26
C GLY A 137 -12.23 -5.92 28.83
N GLY A 138 -11.11 -6.27 29.48
CA GLY A 138 -9.78 -5.75 29.13
C GLY A 138 -9.45 -4.38 29.73
N ARG A 139 -8.26 -3.88 29.44
CA ARG A 139 -7.83 -2.50 29.75
C ARG A 139 -8.45 -1.54 28.75
N PRO A 140 -8.71 -0.27 29.12
CA PRO A 140 -9.41 0.69 28.24
C PRO A 140 -8.68 0.93 26.91
N LEU A 141 -9.42 0.98 25.80
CA LEU A 141 -8.85 1.32 24.48
C LEU A 141 -8.25 2.73 24.44
N ALA A 142 -8.71 3.64 25.31
CA ALA A 142 -8.13 4.98 25.46
C ALA A 142 -6.64 4.95 25.79
N ASP A 143 -6.16 3.90 26.46
CA ASP A 143 -4.74 3.74 26.78
C ASP A 143 -3.89 3.55 25.50
N LEU A 144 -4.44 2.92 24.46
CA LEU A 144 -3.77 2.74 23.17
C LEU A 144 -3.63 4.05 22.38
N SER A 145 -4.63 4.93 22.48
CA SER A 145 -4.60 6.22 21.82
C SER A 145 -3.70 7.24 22.51
N SER A 146 -3.38 7.05 23.78
CA SER A 146 -2.56 7.93 24.62
C SER A 146 -1.10 7.52 24.74
N THR A 147 -0.62 6.59 23.90
CA THR A 147 0.77 6.12 23.91
C THR A 147 1.72 7.14 23.28
N GLN A 148 3.00 7.06 23.63
CA GLN A 148 4.04 7.86 22.99
C GLN A 148 4.16 7.53 21.49
N VAL A 149 4.01 6.25 21.14
CA VAL A 149 4.00 5.78 19.75
C VAL A 149 2.88 6.46 18.96
N SER A 150 1.63 6.45 19.46
CA SER A 150 0.50 7.14 18.82
C SER A 150 0.78 8.63 18.58
N ALA A 151 1.29 9.32 19.60
CA ALA A 151 1.60 10.74 19.49
C ALA A 151 2.67 11.03 18.42
N GLN A 152 3.72 10.20 18.37
CA GLN A 152 4.79 10.36 17.38
C GLN A 152 4.32 10.04 15.96
N MET A 153 3.48 9.02 15.76
CA MET A 153 2.91 8.69 14.46
C MET A 153 2.01 9.82 13.93
N VAL A 154 1.19 10.43 14.79
CA VAL A 154 0.37 11.61 14.43
C VAL A 154 1.26 12.80 14.06
N LEU A 155 2.31 13.09 14.83
CA LEU A 155 3.27 14.17 14.53
C LEU A 155 4.02 13.92 13.22
N ALA A 156 4.29 12.64 12.87
CA ALA A 156 4.86 12.26 11.59
C ALA A 156 3.86 12.39 10.42
N GLY A 157 2.60 12.77 10.68
CA GLY A 157 1.56 12.94 9.68
C GLY A 157 0.90 11.64 9.25
N SER A 158 1.08 10.56 10.01
CA SER A 158 0.39 9.29 9.77
C SER A 158 -1.09 9.39 10.16
N SER A 159 -1.97 8.87 9.33
CA SER A 159 -3.39 8.77 9.58
C SER A 159 -3.84 7.31 9.52
N VAL A 160 -4.76 6.93 10.39
CA VAL A 160 -5.34 5.59 10.42
C VAL A 160 -6.79 5.70 9.97
N ALA A 161 -7.18 4.90 8.98
CA ALA A 161 -8.56 4.81 8.52
C ALA A 161 -9.41 4.01 9.52
N SER A 162 -10.73 4.26 9.54
CA SER A 162 -11.64 3.56 10.44
C SER A 162 -11.78 2.07 10.12
N CYS A 163 -11.66 1.70 8.85
CA CYS A 163 -11.67 0.32 8.38
C CYS A 163 -10.81 0.17 7.11
N ARG A 164 -10.58 -1.09 6.70
CA ARG A 164 -9.78 -1.42 5.51
C ARG A 164 -10.32 -0.78 4.23
N GLU A 165 -11.64 -0.76 4.07
CA GLU A 165 -12.33 -0.22 2.90
C GLU A 165 -12.12 1.29 2.74
N ASP A 166 -11.88 2.00 3.85
CA ASP A 166 -11.65 3.45 3.85
C ASP A 166 -10.21 3.85 3.46
N VAL A 167 -9.23 2.94 3.62
CA VAL A 167 -7.80 3.23 3.34
C VAL A 167 -7.57 3.66 1.88
N GLY A 168 -8.21 2.98 0.96
CA GLY A 168 -8.13 3.27 -0.47
C GLY A 168 -9.31 4.08 -1.00
N ARG A 169 -10.13 4.67 -0.11
CA ARG A 169 -11.37 5.34 -0.50
C ARG A 169 -11.07 6.68 -1.18
N ILE A 170 -11.35 6.72 -2.46
CA ILE A 170 -11.31 7.94 -3.26
C ILE A 170 -12.75 8.37 -3.52
N ARG A 171 -13.14 9.53 -2.99
CA ARG A 171 -14.47 10.10 -3.26
C ARG A 171 -14.57 10.52 -4.72
N SER A 172 -15.64 10.10 -5.39
CA SER A 172 -15.90 10.55 -6.75
C SER A 172 -16.14 12.07 -6.78
N ALA A 173 -15.57 12.73 -7.76
CA ALA A 173 -15.81 14.14 -8.03
C ALA A 173 -17.26 14.39 -8.46
N GLY A 174 -17.70 15.64 -8.40
CA GLY A 174 -19.04 16.04 -8.82
C GLY A 174 -19.37 15.61 -10.26
N SER A 175 -20.61 15.31 -10.54
CA SER A 175 -21.06 14.74 -11.83
C SER A 175 -20.74 15.64 -13.02
N GLU A 176 -20.79 16.97 -12.87
CA GLU A 176 -20.45 17.92 -13.90
C GLU A 176 -18.94 17.90 -14.24
N SER A 177 -18.10 17.91 -13.21
CA SER A 177 -16.65 17.82 -13.35
C SER A 177 -16.25 16.51 -14.02
N ARG A 178 -16.81 15.37 -13.59
CA ARG A 178 -16.58 14.06 -14.22
C ARG A 178 -16.98 14.05 -15.70
N ARG A 179 -18.15 14.64 -16.05
CA ARG A 179 -18.59 14.74 -17.44
C ARG A 179 -17.64 15.60 -18.28
N SER A 180 -17.09 16.65 -17.69
CA SER A 180 -16.10 17.50 -18.35
C SER A 180 -14.81 16.74 -18.67
N VAL A 181 -14.25 16.01 -17.68
CA VAL A 181 -13.08 15.15 -17.85
C VAL A 181 -13.35 14.05 -18.91
N ALA A 182 -14.48 13.35 -18.81
CA ALA A 182 -14.86 12.30 -19.77
C ALA A 182 -14.94 12.79 -21.22
N ARG A 183 -15.44 14.02 -21.45
CA ARG A 183 -15.46 14.62 -22.80
C ARG A 183 -14.04 14.84 -23.35
N VAL A 184 -13.12 15.31 -22.50
CA VAL A 184 -11.72 15.51 -22.91
C VAL A 184 -11.06 14.16 -23.18
N ARG A 185 -11.24 13.19 -22.29
CA ARG A 185 -10.72 11.82 -22.46
C ARG A 185 -11.14 11.22 -23.79
N ARG A 186 -12.45 11.22 -24.10
CA ARG A 186 -12.98 10.65 -25.36
C ARG A 186 -12.37 11.30 -26.59
N ARG A 187 -12.24 12.65 -26.61
CA ARG A 187 -11.58 13.36 -27.69
C ARG A 187 -10.12 12.95 -27.84
N TRP A 188 -9.44 12.75 -26.69
CA TRP A 188 -8.03 12.36 -26.68
C TRP A 188 -7.84 10.92 -27.14
N GLN A 189 -8.72 10.02 -26.78
CA GLN A 189 -8.75 8.63 -27.27
C GLN A 189 -8.99 8.57 -28.79
N VAL A 190 -9.89 9.40 -29.31
CA VAL A 190 -10.09 9.50 -30.77
C VAL A 190 -8.81 9.98 -31.46
N ARG A 191 -8.15 11.01 -30.92
CA ARG A 191 -6.85 11.48 -31.44
C ARG A 191 -5.78 10.39 -31.40
N GLY A 192 -5.73 9.58 -30.35
CA GLY A 192 -4.79 8.46 -30.28
C GLY A 192 -5.03 7.42 -31.39
N ARG A 193 -6.29 7.07 -31.66
CA ARG A 193 -6.63 6.18 -32.77
C ARG A 193 -6.21 6.76 -34.11
N LEU A 194 -6.56 8.01 -34.39
CA LEU A 194 -6.15 8.69 -35.63
C LEU A 194 -4.61 8.77 -35.74
N ALA A 195 -3.90 9.01 -34.63
CA ALA A 195 -2.44 9.01 -34.64
C ALA A 195 -1.85 7.65 -35.05
N HIS A 196 -2.48 6.54 -34.66
CA HIS A 196 -2.07 5.19 -35.10
C HIS A 196 -2.30 4.99 -36.60
N ASP A 197 -3.39 5.54 -37.14
CA ASP A 197 -3.67 5.52 -38.59
C ASP A 197 -2.68 6.39 -39.37
N ASP A 198 -2.23 7.53 -38.78
CA ASP A 198 -1.29 8.48 -39.36
C ASP A 198 0.20 8.05 -39.25
N GLY A 199 0.49 6.98 -38.52
CA GLY A 199 1.80 6.36 -38.42
C GLY A 199 2.65 6.77 -37.20
N ALA A 200 3.84 6.19 -37.09
CA ALA A 200 4.69 6.22 -35.92
C ALA A 200 4.98 7.62 -35.35
N ALA A 201 5.29 8.58 -36.20
CA ALA A 201 5.58 9.95 -35.78
C ALA A 201 4.37 10.68 -35.17
N ALA A 202 3.15 10.34 -35.59
CA ALA A 202 1.93 10.89 -35.01
C ALA A 202 1.64 10.24 -33.62
N VAL A 203 1.85 8.96 -33.50
CA VAL A 203 1.76 8.23 -32.21
C VAL A 203 2.76 8.80 -31.21
N GLU A 204 4.01 9.01 -31.61
CA GLU A 204 5.05 9.58 -30.75
C GLU A 204 4.65 10.98 -30.24
N ARG A 205 4.15 11.87 -31.11
CA ARG A 205 3.65 13.19 -30.70
C ARG A 205 2.48 13.06 -29.71
N TRP A 206 1.53 12.16 -29.97
CA TRP A 206 0.38 11.94 -29.08
C TRP A 206 0.83 11.43 -27.70
N ARG A 207 1.82 10.52 -27.63
CA ARG A 207 2.43 10.02 -26.39
C ARG A 207 3.16 11.13 -25.63
N ALA A 208 3.97 11.92 -26.33
CA ALA A 208 4.68 13.07 -25.76
C ALA A 208 3.70 14.08 -25.13
N ASP A 209 2.59 14.35 -25.82
CA ASP A 209 1.51 15.19 -25.28
C ASP A 209 0.85 14.57 -24.01
N GLY A 210 0.80 13.24 -23.91
CA GLY A 210 0.34 12.52 -22.73
C GLY A 210 1.26 12.75 -21.53
N VAL A 211 2.58 12.68 -21.71
CA VAL A 211 3.58 13.00 -20.68
C VAL A 211 3.53 14.48 -20.30
N ALA A 212 3.37 15.36 -21.29
CA ALA A 212 3.18 16.79 -21.04
C ALA A 212 1.90 17.09 -20.22
N ALA A 213 0.83 16.28 -20.41
CA ALA A 213 -0.38 16.38 -19.60
C ALA A 213 -0.12 15.98 -18.14
N TRP A 214 0.71 14.95 -17.89
CA TRP A 214 1.17 14.60 -16.54
C TRP A 214 1.90 15.76 -15.86
N ARG A 215 2.95 16.30 -16.51
CA ARG A 215 3.73 17.42 -15.96
C ARG A 215 2.83 18.61 -15.61
N ARG A 216 1.95 18.98 -16.55
CA ARG A 216 0.99 20.07 -16.34
C ARG A 216 0.03 19.79 -15.18
N ALA A 217 -0.44 18.54 -15.02
CA ALA A 217 -1.30 18.18 -13.89
C ALA A 217 -0.56 18.30 -12.55
N VAL A 218 0.74 17.97 -12.52
CA VAL A 218 1.60 18.16 -11.34
C VAL A 218 1.76 19.65 -11.00
N ASP A 219 2.06 20.49 -12.01
CA ASP A 219 2.19 21.95 -11.82
C ASP A 219 0.86 22.57 -11.35
N GLU A 220 -0.25 22.21 -12.00
CA GLU A 220 -1.59 22.67 -11.61
C GLU A 220 -1.97 22.21 -10.18
N GLN A 221 -1.52 21.04 -9.74
CA GLN A 221 -1.73 20.54 -8.38
C GLN A 221 -0.97 21.36 -7.35
N LEU A 222 0.20 21.88 -7.70
CA LEU A 222 1.02 22.73 -6.82
C LEU A 222 0.50 24.17 -6.76
N GLU A 223 0.03 24.71 -7.89
CA GLU A 223 -0.27 26.13 -8.04
C GLU A 223 -1.75 26.49 -7.78
N ARG A 224 -2.67 25.54 -7.92
CA ARG A 224 -4.11 25.78 -7.91
C ARG A 224 -4.78 25.14 -6.71
N ALA A 225 -5.52 25.93 -5.94
CA ALA A 225 -6.32 25.40 -4.82
C ALA A 225 -7.35 24.35 -5.23
N GLY A 226 -7.82 24.37 -6.49
CA GLY A 226 -8.75 23.39 -7.05
C GLY A 226 -8.11 22.17 -7.72
N GLY A 227 -6.77 22.06 -7.68
CA GLY A 227 -6.01 20.99 -8.32
C GLY A 227 -6.05 21.02 -9.86
N PRO A 228 -5.78 19.86 -10.52
CA PRO A 228 -5.66 19.78 -11.97
C PRO A 228 -6.96 20.08 -12.72
N THR A 229 -6.84 20.69 -13.90
CA THR A 229 -7.98 21.01 -14.77
C THR A 229 -8.58 19.76 -15.43
N ALA A 230 -9.83 19.86 -15.86
CA ALA A 230 -10.48 18.80 -16.63
C ALA A 230 -9.72 18.49 -17.94
N ALA A 231 -9.02 19.48 -18.51
CA ALA A 231 -8.20 19.30 -19.71
C ALA A 231 -6.98 18.41 -19.43
N SER A 232 -6.27 18.67 -18.33
CA SER A 232 -5.10 17.89 -17.91
C SER A 232 -5.52 16.48 -17.47
N LEU A 233 -6.56 16.36 -16.63
CA LEU A 233 -7.05 15.06 -16.14
C LEU A 233 -7.55 14.16 -17.27
N GLY A 234 -8.37 14.68 -18.20
CA GLY A 234 -8.91 13.86 -19.28
C GLY A 234 -7.87 13.42 -20.31
N ARG A 235 -6.85 14.25 -20.57
CA ARG A 235 -5.71 13.84 -21.41
C ARG A 235 -4.85 12.79 -20.72
N LEU A 236 -4.60 12.97 -19.42
CA LEU A 236 -3.81 12.05 -18.64
C LEU A 236 -4.49 10.69 -18.50
N GLU A 237 -5.81 10.66 -18.18
CA GLU A 237 -6.59 9.41 -18.12
C GLU A 237 -6.52 8.64 -19.44
N ALA A 238 -6.68 9.33 -20.58
CA ALA A 238 -6.57 8.69 -21.89
C ALA A 238 -5.13 8.24 -22.20
N GLY A 239 -4.14 9.05 -21.83
CA GLY A 239 -2.73 8.74 -22.05
C GLY A 239 -2.25 7.54 -21.27
N LEU A 240 -2.66 7.41 -20.01
CA LEU A 240 -2.29 6.28 -19.12
C LEU A 240 -2.76 4.91 -19.64
N ALA A 241 -3.72 4.86 -20.55
CA ALA A 241 -4.12 3.62 -21.21
C ALA A 241 -3.05 3.12 -22.21
N ASP A 242 -2.17 4.01 -22.73
CA ASP A 242 -1.00 3.60 -23.51
C ASP A 242 0.16 3.22 -22.57
N VAL A 243 0.71 2.01 -22.78
CA VAL A 243 1.76 1.44 -21.95
C VAL A 243 2.99 2.35 -21.87
N ARG A 244 3.37 3.00 -22.99
CA ARG A 244 4.54 3.87 -23.05
C ARG A 244 4.35 5.16 -22.27
N VAL A 245 3.15 5.75 -22.33
CA VAL A 245 2.80 6.93 -21.52
C VAL A 245 2.75 6.56 -20.03
N ARG A 246 2.15 5.42 -19.69
CA ARG A 246 2.13 4.92 -18.31
C ARG A 246 3.54 4.71 -17.76
N ASP A 247 4.41 4.05 -18.53
CA ASP A 247 5.80 3.78 -18.12
C ASP A 247 6.61 5.07 -18.01
N ALA A 248 6.38 6.03 -18.89
CA ALA A 248 6.96 7.37 -18.78
C ALA A 248 6.50 8.11 -17.51
N VAL A 249 5.21 8.01 -17.16
CA VAL A 249 4.70 8.57 -15.90
C VAL A 249 5.31 7.84 -14.70
N LEU A 250 5.44 6.50 -14.74
CA LEU A 250 6.11 5.73 -13.69
C LEU A 250 7.55 6.23 -13.45
N VAL A 251 8.32 6.44 -14.53
CA VAL A 251 9.67 7.01 -14.45
C VAL A 251 9.65 8.42 -13.86
N ALA A 252 8.65 9.24 -14.23
CA ALA A 252 8.51 10.60 -13.72
C ALA A 252 8.18 10.64 -12.20
N LEU A 253 7.75 9.55 -11.59
CA LEU A 253 7.59 9.44 -10.14
C LEU A 253 8.96 9.43 -9.42
N VAL A 254 10.02 8.98 -10.11
CA VAL A 254 11.36 8.87 -9.57
C VAL A 254 12.11 10.19 -9.78
N PRO A 255 12.66 10.79 -8.72
CA PRO A 255 13.39 12.06 -8.85
C PRO A 255 14.66 11.94 -9.70
N GLY A 256 15.02 13.05 -10.36
CA GLY A 256 16.31 13.18 -11.05
C GLY A 256 16.38 12.52 -12.43
N GLN A 257 15.26 12.06 -12.99
CA GLN A 257 15.25 11.36 -14.29
C GLN A 257 15.29 12.27 -15.53
N GLY A 258 15.30 13.61 -15.33
CA GLY A 258 15.43 14.59 -16.42
C GLY A 258 14.38 14.41 -17.52
N ASP A 259 14.82 14.21 -18.77
CA ASP A 259 14.00 13.99 -19.97
C ASP A 259 13.72 12.51 -20.27
N LEU A 260 14.14 11.59 -19.39
CA LEU A 260 13.91 10.16 -19.60
C LEU A 260 12.43 9.80 -19.79
N PRO A 261 11.45 10.38 -19.06
CA PRO A 261 10.03 10.15 -19.32
C PRO A 261 9.64 10.43 -20.77
N GLU A 262 10.09 11.53 -21.34
CA GLU A 262 9.83 11.91 -22.75
C GLU A 262 10.53 10.95 -23.71
N ARG A 263 11.76 10.54 -23.43
CA ARG A 263 12.50 9.57 -24.24
C ARG A 263 11.82 8.21 -24.28
N CYS A 264 11.21 7.77 -23.17
CA CYS A 264 10.44 6.53 -23.09
C CYS A 264 9.24 6.50 -24.04
N THR A 265 8.76 7.64 -24.55
CA THR A 265 7.62 7.70 -25.47
C THR A 265 8.04 7.67 -26.95
N ARG A 266 9.33 7.76 -27.27
CA ARG A 266 9.85 7.81 -28.64
C ARG A 266 9.89 6.42 -29.28
N GLY A 267 9.63 6.38 -30.57
CA GLY A 267 9.72 5.18 -31.40
C GLY A 267 8.81 4.03 -30.98
N ASP A 268 8.89 2.90 -31.68
CA ASP A 268 8.12 1.69 -31.37
C ASP A 268 8.78 0.86 -30.26
N ARG A 269 10.09 0.95 -30.11
CA ARG A 269 10.89 0.29 -29.05
C ARG A 269 11.85 1.29 -28.45
N PRO A 270 12.11 1.22 -27.11
CA PRO A 270 13.16 2.00 -26.50
C PRO A 270 14.51 1.68 -27.15
N SER A 271 15.41 2.66 -27.17
CA SER A 271 16.82 2.39 -27.47
C SER A 271 17.44 1.54 -26.33
N ARG A 272 18.55 0.87 -26.59
CA ARG A 272 19.28 0.14 -25.54
C ARG A 272 19.71 1.07 -24.40
N GLU A 273 20.03 2.31 -24.73
CA GLU A 273 20.40 3.32 -23.74
C GLU A 273 19.20 3.71 -22.87
N ASP A 274 18.01 3.91 -23.46
CA ASP A 274 16.79 4.24 -22.74
C ASP A 274 16.32 3.07 -21.89
N ASP A 275 16.43 1.83 -22.37
CA ASP A 275 16.14 0.62 -21.58
C ASP A 275 17.07 0.52 -20.37
N ALA A 276 18.36 0.77 -20.53
CA ALA A 276 19.30 0.76 -19.43
C ALA A 276 19.03 1.91 -18.43
N ALA A 277 18.65 3.09 -18.93
CA ALA A 277 18.28 4.22 -18.08
C ALA A 277 16.98 3.95 -17.31
N LEU A 278 15.97 3.36 -17.96
CA LEU A 278 14.74 2.91 -17.34
C LEU A 278 15.02 1.86 -16.24
N GLY A 279 15.89 0.88 -16.54
CA GLY A 279 16.30 -0.13 -15.56
C GLY A 279 16.93 0.51 -14.32
N ARG A 280 17.83 1.48 -14.49
CA ARG A 280 18.44 2.23 -13.36
C ARG A 280 17.41 3.03 -12.57
N ALA A 281 16.45 3.68 -13.25
CA ALA A 281 15.39 4.42 -12.57
C ALA A 281 14.51 3.50 -11.72
N LEU A 282 14.16 2.33 -12.23
CA LEU A 282 13.38 1.34 -11.48
C LEU A 282 14.18 0.69 -10.35
N ALA A 283 15.49 0.50 -10.53
CA ALA A 283 16.38 -0.01 -9.48
C ALA A 283 16.30 0.86 -8.20
N LEU A 284 16.16 2.18 -8.34
CA LEU A 284 15.95 3.07 -7.19
C LEU A 284 14.70 2.74 -6.36
N ILE A 285 13.75 2.03 -6.93
CA ILE A 285 12.54 1.59 -6.22
C ILE A 285 12.70 0.17 -5.67
N VAL A 286 13.23 -0.76 -6.50
CA VAL A 286 13.10 -2.21 -6.23
C VAL A 286 14.40 -2.88 -5.81
N ASP A 287 15.57 -2.31 -6.18
CA ASP A 287 16.86 -2.97 -5.93
C ASP A 287 17.28 -2.81 -4.46
N PRO A 288 17.71 -3.89 -3.79
CA PRO A 288 18.19 -3.81 -2.42
C PRO A 288 19.49 -2.98 -2.22
N LEU A 289 20.30 -2.82 -3.27
CA LEU A 289 21.57 -2.09 -3.18
C LEU A 289 21.40 -0.61 -3.52
N ASP A 290 20.57 -0.31 -4.52
CA ASP A 290 20.38 1.04 -5.06
C ASP A 290 19.09 1.71 -4.58
N GLY A 291 18.20 0.95 -3.90
CA GLY A 291 16.88 1.41 -3.50
C GLY A 291 16.91 2.60 -2.53
N VAL A 292 16.12 3.63 -2.85
CA VAL A 292 15.99 4.84 -2.04
C VAL A 292 14.56 4.99 -1.52
N PRO A 293 14.35 5.58 -0.32
CA PRO A 293 13.02 5.90 0.16
C PRO A 293 12.29 6.86 -0.79
N ALA A 294 10.99 6.66 -0.92
CA ALA A 294 10.15 7.55 -1.72
C ALA A 294 10.18 8.98 -1.15
N PRO A 295 10.52 10.00 -1.96
CA PRO A 295 10.60 11.39 -1.48
C PRO A 295 9.23 11.90 -1.02
N PRO A 296 9.03 12.27 0.28
CA PRO A 296 7.69 12.55 0.82
C PRO A 296 6.97 13.72 0.15
N ALA A 297 7.70 14.77 -0.22
CA ALA A 297 7.10 15.96 -0.84
C ALA A 297 6.62 15.67 -2.27
N ALA A 298 7.48 15.11 -3.12
CA ALA A 298 7.15 14.80 -4.51
C ALA A 298 6.05 13.73 -4.60
N THR A 299 6.16 12.64 -3.83
CA THR A 299 5.18 11.56 -3.87
C THR A 299 3.80 11.97 -3.40
N ARG A 300 3.67 12.94 -2.47
CA ARG A 300 2.35 13.50 -2.08
C ARG A 300 1.68 14.23 -3.24
N VAL A 301 2.42 15.00 -4.01
CA VAL A 301 1.88 15.72 -5.17
C VAL A 301 1.46 14.74 -6.26
N HIS A 302 2.32 13.77 -6.58
CA HIS A 302 2.03 12.72 -7.57
C HIS A 302 0.80 11.91 -7.17
N GLU A 303 0.70 11.52 -5.90
CA GLU A 303 -0.47 10.83 -5.36
C GLU A 303 -1.75 11.66 -5.52
N ALA A 304 -1.71 12.96 -5.17
CA ALA A 304 -2.87 13.84 -5.31
C ALA A 304 -3.35 13.94 -6.76
N VAL A 305 -2.44 14.02 -7.74
CA VAL A 305 -2.79 13.99 -9.17
C VAL A 305 -3.45 12.67 -9.56
N LEU A 306 -2.86 11.51 -9.17
CA LEU A 306 -3.43 10.20 -9.49
C LEU A 306 -4.80 9.97 -8.81
N VAL A 307 -4.95 10.44 -7.57
CA VAL A 307 -6.24 10.46 -6.85
C VAL A 307 -7.27 11.31 -7.61
N ALA A 308 -6.87 12.47 -8.13
CA ALA A 308 -7.75 13.31 -8.94
C ALA A 308 -8.15 12.61 -10.26
N VAL A 309 -7.23 11.90 -10.91
CA VAL A 309 -7.56 11.09 -12.10
C VAL A 309 -8.64 10.04 -11.76
N VAL A 310 -8.45 9.27 -10.68
CA VAL A 310 -9.43 8.25 -10.26
C VAL A 310 -10.75 8.88 -9.83
N ALA A 311 -10.72 9.99 -9.09
CA ALA A 311 -11.93 10.69 -8.61
C ALA A 311 -12.83 11.18 -9.75
N HIS A 312 -12.23 11.58 -10.87
CA HIS A 312 -12.93 12.08 -12.05
C HIS A 312 -13.13 11.02 -13.14
N GLY A 313 -12.36 9.92 -13.07
CA GLY A 313 -12.34 8.87 -14.07
C GLY A 313 -13.62 8.02 -14.10
N GLU A 314 -13.79 7.30 -15.19
CA GLU A 314 -14.88 6.35 -15.41
C GLU A 314 -14.40 4.93 -15.13
N ARG A 315 -15.27 4.06 -14.61
CA ARG A 315 -14.97 2.63 -14.43
C ARG A 315 -14.53 2.00 -15.76
N GLY A 316 -13.62 1.05 -15.72
CA GLY A 316 -12.97 0.45 -16.89
C GLY A 316 -11.83 1.30 -17.48
N HIS A 317 -11.44 2.41 -16.82
CA HIS A 317 -10.32 3.26 -17.20
C HIS A 317 -9.43 3.67 -16.03
N GLN A 318 -9.69 3.14 -14.84
CA GLN A 318 -9.01 3.54 -13.60
C GLN A 318 -7.79 2.67 -13.27
N ALA A 319 -7.71 1.45 -13.84
CA ALA A 319 -6.65 0.49 -13.53
C ALA A 319 -5.23 1.07 -13.63
N PRO A 320 -4.84 1.85 -14.65
CA PRO A 320 -3.50 2.43 -14.73
C PRO A 320 -3.17 3.36 -13.56
N ALA A 321 -4.08 4.30 -13.24
CA ALA A 321 -3.87 5.26 -12.16
C ALA A 321 -3.88 4.59 -10.78
N LEU A 322 -4.78 3.63 -10.55
CA LEU A 322 -4.84 2.82 -9.33
C LEU A 322 -3.56 1.99 -9.15
N THR A 323 -3.02 1.42 -10.22
CA THR A 323 -1.75 0.67 -10.18
C THR A 323 -0.58 1.57 -9.79
N LEU A 324 -0.50 2.78 -10.34
CA LEU A 324 0.54 3.74 -9.96
C LEU A 324 0.38 4.22 -8.50
N LEU A 325 -0.86 4.37 -8.00
CA LEU A 325 -1.12 4.63 -6.58
C LEU A 325 -0.67 3.46 -5.70
N GLY A 326 -0.91 2.24 -6.14
CA GLY A 326 -0.41 1.03 -5.47
C GLY A 326 1.11 0.99 -5.41
N LEU A 327 1.79 1.30 -6.51
CA LEU A 327 3.25 1.39 -6.56
C LEU A 327 3.80 2.46 -5.60
N LEU A 328 3.20 3.66 -5.59
CA LEU A 328 3.61 4.74 -4.69
C LEU A 328 3.42 4.36 -3.21
N ALA A 329 2.30 3.72 -2.88
CA ALA A 329 2.05 3.24 -1.52
C ALA A 329 3.09 2.18 -1.12
N TRP A 330 3.34 1.18 -1.99
CA TRP A 330 4.35 0.16 -1.77
C TRP A 330 5.74 0.77 -1.62
N TRP A 331 6.16 1.67 -2.49
CA TRP A 331 7.46 2.33 -2.41
C TRP A 331 7.66 3.08 -1.09
N ARG A 332 6.60 3.63 -0.49
CA ARG A 332 6.61 4.24 0.84
C ARG A 332 6.61 3.24 1.99
N GLY A 333 6.53 1.94 1.72
CA GLY A 333 6.44 0.90 2.72
C GLY A 333 5.03 0.63 3.24
N ASP A 334 4.00 1.25 2.65
CA ASP A 334 2.58 1.03 2.98
C ASP A 334 2.01 -0.11 2.12
N GLY A 335 2.37 -1.35 2.47
CA GLY A 335 1.95 -2.54 1.76
C GLY A 335 0.43 -2.77 1.81
N ALA A 336 -0.22 -2.41 2.92
CA ALA A 336 -1.67 -2.56 3.08
C ALA A 336 -2.43 -1.67 2.09
N ARG A 337 -2.06 -0.40 2.02
CA ARG A 337 -2.64 0.56 1.07
C ARG A 337 -2.34 0.19 -0.38
N ALA A 338 -1.11 -0.27 -0.65
CA ALA A 338 -0.71 -0.75 -1.95
C ALA A 338 -1.63 -1.89 -2.42
N ARG A 339 -1.87 -2.88 -1.56
CA ARG A 339 -2.76 -4.01 -1.83
C ARG A 339 -4.16 -3.56 -2.20
N ILE A 340 -4.75 -2.65 -1.43
CA ILE A 340 -6.10 -2.13 -1.67
C ILE A 340 -6.21 -1.43 -3.04
N PHE A 341 -5.22 -0.62 -3.41
CA PHE A 341 -5.22 0.03 -4.72
C PHE A 341 -5.06 -0.98 -5.87
N LEU A 342 -4.24 -2.02 -5.68
CA LEU A 342 -4.05 -3.06 -6.69
C LEU A 342 -5.28 -3.95 -6.83
N GLU A 343 -5.95 -4.32 -5.74
CA GLU A 343 -7.23 -5.04 -5.76
C GLU A 343 -8.29 -4.23 -6.54
N ARG A 344 -8.36 -2.91 -6.31
CA ARG A 344 -9.24 -2.02 -7.05
C ARG A 344 -8.86 -1.88 -8.53
N ALA A 345 -7.56 -1.88 -8.84
CA ALA A 345 -7.09 -1.86 -10.22
C ALA A 345 -7.51 -3.13 -10.96
N LEU A 346 -7.37 -4.29 -10.33
CA LEU A 346 -7.78 -5.58 -10.88
C LEU A 346 -9.31 -5.74 -10.94
N ALA A 347 -10.06 -5.10 -10.05
CA ALA A 347 -11.53 -5.03 -10.15
C ALA A 347 -12.00 -4.11 -11.29
N ASP A 348 -11.18 -3.17 -11.76
CA ASP A 348 -11.44 -2.30 -12.92
C ASP A 348 -11.00 -2.96 -14.24
N ASP A 349 -9.88 -3.70 -14.23
CA ASP A 349 -9.32 -4.48 -15.34
C ASP A 349 -8.53 -5.66 -14.76
N ASP A 350 -9.12 -6.85 -14.78
CA ASP A 350 -8.57 -8.09 -14.20
C ASP A 350 -7.31 -8.60 -14.94
N GLY A 351 -7.16 -8.21 -16.21
CA GLY A 351 -6.00 -8.49 -17.05
C GLY A 351 -4.87 -7.48 -16.95
N TYR A 352 -4.98 -6.45 -16.10
CA TYR A 352 -3.99 -5.36 -16.07
C TYR A 352 -2.63 -5.83 -15.55
N ARG A 353 -1.72 -6.12 -16.50
CA ARG A 353 -0.47 -6.83 -16.26
C ARG A 353 0.41 -6.21 -15.15
N LEU A 354 0.54 -4.90 -15.10
CA LEU A 354 1.37 -4.24 -14.07
C LEU A 354 0.78 -4.43 -12.68
N ALA A 355 -0.56 -4.37 -12.53
CA ALA A 355 -1.21 -4.62 -11.26
C ALA A 355 -1.02 -6.07 -10.80
N LEU A 356 -1.14 -7.04 -11.72
CA LEU A 356 -0.89 -8.46 -11.43
C LEU A 356 0.54 -8.69 -10.92
N LEU A 357 1.56 -8.12 -11.60
CA LEU A 357 2.96 -8.25 -11.19
C LEU A 357 3.22 -7.65 -9.80
N LEU A 358 2.67 -6.44 -9.52
CA LEU A 358 2.84 -5.80 -8.23
C LEU A 358 2.07 -6.54 -7.12
N ALA A 359 0.85 -7.01 -7.40
CA ALA A 359 0.07 -7.80 -6.45
C ALA A 359 0.79 -9.12 -6.10
N GLN A 360 1.38 -9.77 -7.08
CA GLN A 360 2.19 -10.97 -6.87
C GLN A 360 3.43 -10.67 -6.03
N SER A 361 4.14 -9.57 -6.29
CA SER A 361 5.29 -9.17 -5.47
C SER A 361 4.89 -8.93 -4.01
N LEU A 362 3.73 -8.29 -3.78
CA LEU A 362 3.19 -8.09 -2.44
C LEU A 362 2.79 -9.41 -1.76
N SER A 363 2.21 -10.36 -2.49
CA SER A 363 1.84 -11.67 -1.93
C SER A 363 3.06 -12.49 -1.49
N TYR A 364 4.19 -12.32 -2.16
CA TYR A 364 5.47 -12.91 -1.75
C TYR A 364 6.19 -12.11 -0.65
N GLY A 365 5.57 -11.08 -0.09
CA GLY A 365 6.17 -10.26 0.96
C GLY A 365 7.41 -9.48 0.50
N VAL A 366 7.56 -9.23 -0.81
CA VAL A 366 8.71 -8.47 -1.35
C VAL A 366 8.58 -7.00 -0.93
N PRO A 367 9.46 -6.49 -0.06
CA PRO A 367 9.47 -5.09 0.32
C PRO A 367 10.18 -4.22 -0.74
N PRO A 368 9.99 -2.89 -0.73
CA PRO A 368 10.78 -1.98 -1.55
C PRO A 368 12.27 -2.09 -1.25
N GLY A 369 13.11 -1.74 -2.24
CA GLY A 369 14.56 -1.91 -2.16
C GLY A 369 15.19 -1.28 -0.90
N TRP A 370 14.82 -0.04 -0.57
CA TRP A 370 15.36 0.67 0.60
C TRP A 370 15.06 0.00 1.95
N VAL A 371 13.98 -0.75 2.05
CA VAL A 371 13.66 -1.52 3.27
C VAL A 371 14.62 -2.69 3.44
N ARG A 372 15.05 -3.30 2.32
CA ARG A 372 16.07 -4.37 2.35
C ARG A 372 17.45 -3.84 2.64
N ALA A 373 17.81 -2.68 2.11
CA ALA A 373 19.10 -2.03 2.37
C ALA A 373 19.30 -1.63 3.84
N SER A 374 18.21 -1.44 4.60
CA SER A 374 18.25 -1.08 6.03
C SER A 374 18.24 -2.29 6.97
N ARG A 375 18.29 -3.51 6.43
CA ARG A 375 18.40 -4.78 7.17
C ARG A 375 19.84 -5.19 7.29
#